data_5f72538be8d4b51499f800836cb786ad
#
_entry.id   5f72538be8d4b51499f800836cb786ad
#
_cell.length_a   1.000
_cell.length_b   1.000
_cell.length_c   1.000
_cell.angle_alpha   90.00
_cell.angle_beta   90.00
_cell.angle_gamma   90.00
#
_symmetry.space_group_name_H-M   'P 1'
#
loop_
_entity.id
_entity.type
_entity.pdbx_description
1 polymer ?
#
loop_
_entity_poly.entity_id
_entity_poly.type
_entity_poly.pdbx_seq_one_letter_code
_entity_poly.pdbx_strand_id
1 'polypeptide(L)'
;VDIDTMRGRRIRAEMEWLTIEADLMPRSDKPNSAIWNIAVPRSDVSGKIKLIGRRGSVRKLMQFRGTGYHDHISSENVHYRDLGSRMWGRAHFVDATVVFDRLGGVQDRKAAGNVFIIRDGRIAEYEAGCEASEHRRDRWGLNVPRRIDFETAGGLKLGVRPVNTVRSGFSDVKMLSEIELDLKDGKTRKTVGLTQFVDPRRMRNPFFRWISDLRIGKRGRSPIF
;
A
#
# COMPACT_ATOMS: atom_id res chain seq x y z
N VAL A 1 -8.70 -3.81 -18.39
CA VAL A 1 -7.29 -4.26 -18.39
C VAL A 1 -7.17 -5.51 -19.24
N ASP A 2 -6.17 -5.57 -20.10
CA ASP A 2 -5.93 -6.71 -21.00
C ASP A 2 -4.42 -7.00 -21.02
N ILE A 3 -4.01 -8.17 -20.54
CA ILE A 3 -2.61 -8.52 -20.33
C ILE A 3 -2.30 -9.86 -20.98
N ASP A 4 -1.33 -9.86 -21.89
CA ASP A 4 -0.75 -11.08 -22.42
C ASP A 4 0.29 -11.64 -21.45
N THR A 5 0.19 -12.92 -21.14
CA THR A 5 1.17 -13.62 -20.30
C THR A 5 2.24 -14.29 -21.19
N MET A 6 3.44 -14.49 -20.63
CA MET A 6 4.58 -15.10 -21.35
C MET A 6 4.29 -16.49 -21.95
N ARG A 7 3.26 -17.21 -21.47
CA ARG A 7 2.88 -18.53 -21.96
C ARG A 7 1.78 -18.48 -23.03
N GLY A 8 1.55 -17.31 -23.66
CA GLY A 8 0.51 -17.13 -24.68
C GLY A 8 -0.91 -17.26 -24.14
N ARG A 9 -1.11 -17.04 -22.84
CA ARG A 9 -2.41 -16.89 -22.20
C ARG A 9 -2.72 -15.42 -22.04
N ARG A 10 -3.98 -15.07 -21.95
CA ARG A 10 -4.44 -13.69 -21.80
C ARG A 10 -5.30 -13.56 -20.55
N ILE A 11 -5.12 -12.47 -19.82
CA ILE A 11 -5.97 -12.09 -18.70
C ILE A 11 -6.71 -10.83 -19.11
N ARG A 12 -8.04 -10.91 -19.14
CA ARG A 12 -8.89 -9.74 -19.38
C ARG A 12 -9.68 -9.44 -18.11
N ALA A 13 -9.60 -8.22 -17.62
CA ALA A 13 -10.34 -7.75 -16.46
C ALA A 13 -11.16 -6.50 -16.84
N GLU A 14 -12.42 -6.51 -16.49
CA GLU A 14 -13.35 -5.39 -16.56
C GLU A 14 -13.76 -5.08 -15.11
N MET A 15 -13.62 -3.82 -14.70
CA MET A 15 -13.87 -3.37 -13.33
C MET A 15 -14.63 -2.05 -13.36
N GLU A 16 -15.63 -1.96 -12.51
CA GLU A 16 -16.36 -0.73 -12.22
C GLU A 16 -16.03 -0.27 -10.80
N TRP A 17 -15.79 1.01 -10.67
CA TRP A 17 -15.48 1.66 -9.41
C TRP A 17 -16.54 2.71 -9.13
N LEU A 18 -17.27 2.53 -8.05
CA LEU A 18 -18.26 3.49 -7.57
C LEU A 18 -17.72 4.14 -6.30
N THR A 19 -17.49 5.45 -6.37
CA THR A 19 -17.09 6.21 -5.20
C THR A 19 -18.06 7.35 -4.98
N ILE A 20 -18.45 7.54 -3.72
CA ILE A 20 -19.29 8.66 -3.29
C ILE A 20 -18.39 9.78 -2.75
N GLU A 21 -17.17 9.40 -2.31
CA GLU A 21 -16.21 10.28 -1.67
C GLU A 21 -15.00 10.45 -2.60
N ALA A 22 -14.89 11.58 -3.25
CA ALA A 22 -13.76 11.94 -4.10
C ALA A 22 -13.15 13.23 -3.59
N ASP A 23 -11.81 13.34 -3.72
CA ASP A 23 -11.05 14.58 -3.54
C ASP A 23 -11.07 15.16 -2.10
N LEU A 24 -10.96 14.28 -1.11
CA LEU A 24 -11.06 14.66 0.31
C LEU A 24 -9.74 15.12 0.94
N MET A 25 -8.62 15.16 0.20
CA MET A 25 -7.32 15.42 0.80
C MET A 25 -7.03 16.89 1.07
N PRO A 26 -6.52 17.21 2.26
CA PRO A 26 -5.85 18.48 2.48
C PRO A 26 -4.60 18.53 1.58
N ARG A 27 -4.51 19.53 0.74
CA ARG A 27 -3.30 19.81 -0.04
C ARG A 27 -2.18 20.17 0.94
N SER A 28 -1.07 19.45 0.90
CA SER A 28 0.11 19.84 1.66
C SER A 28 0.73 21.07 1.01
N ASP A 29 0.70 22.20 1.68
CA ASP A 29 1.32 23.46 1.24
C ASP A 29 2.84 23.51 1.53
N LYS A 30 3.45 22.39 1.91
CA LYS A 30 4.90 22.33 2.19
C LYS A 30 5.66 22.26 0.87
N PRO A 31 6.44 23.29 0.49
CA PRO A 31 7.29 23.26 -0.68
C PRO A 31 8.33 22.13 -0.54
N ASN A 32 8.61 21.41 -1.63
CA ASN A 32 9.60 20.34 -1.73
C ASN A 32 9.29 19.03 -0.97
N SER A 33 8.07 18.82 -0.51
CA SER A 33 7.66 17.53 0.08
C SER A 33 7.01 16.64 -0.99
N ALA A 34 7.19 15.32 -0.86
CA ALA A 34 6.37 14.39 -1.62
C ALA A 34 4.90 14.61 -1.24
N ILE A 35 4.08 14.96 -2.23
CA ILE A 35 2.64 15.14 -2.02
C ILE A 35 1.98 13.78 -2.15
N TRP A 36 1.39 13.30 -1.08
CA TRP A 36 0.57 12.10 -1.07
C TRP A 36 -0.91 12.50 -1.09
N ASN A 37 -1.55 12.23 -2.20
CA ASN A 37 -2.97 12.51 -2.38
C ASN A 37 -3.77 11.20 -2.34
N ILE A 38 -4.67 11.07 -1.38
CA ILE A 38 -5.63 9.96 -1.28
C ILE A 38 -6.88 10.37 -2.07
N ALA A 39 -6.86 10.16 -3.38
CA ALA A 39 -7.94 10.60 -4.26
C ALA A 39 -9.26 9.87 -3.97
N VAL A 40 -9.19 8.57 -3.65
CA VAL A 40 -10.36 7.76 -3.33
C VAL A 40 -10.03 6.85 -2.14
N PRO A 41 -10.39 7.24 -0.92
CA PRO A 41 -10.08 6.45 0.28
C PRO A 41 -10.86 5.14 0.34
N ARG A 42 -12.07 5.12 -0.25
CA ARG A 42 -12.92 3.94 -0.35
C ARG A 42 -13.82 4.03 -1.56
N SER A 43 -13.92 2.94 -2.30
CA SER A 43 -14.88 2.76 -3.39
C SER A 43 -15.47 1.36 -3.33
N ASP A 44 -16.66 1.19 -3.83
CA ASP A 44 -17.19 -0.13 -4.14
C ASP A 44 -16.67 -0.55 -5.51
N VAL A 45 -16.08 -1.73 -5.57
CA VAL A 45 -15.52 -2.29 -6.81
C VAL A 45 -16.24 -3.58 -7.15
N SER A 46 -16.74 -3.66 -8.35
CA SER A 46 -17.26 -4.89 -8.93
C SER A 46 -16.61 -5.18 -10.26
N GLY A 47 -16.60 -6.45 -10.65
CA GLY A 47 -16.02 -6.77 -11.94
C GLY A 47 -15.93 -8.25 -12.24
N LYS A 48 -15.30 -8.52 -13.39
CA LYS A 48 -15.04 -9.86 -13.88
C LYS A 48 -13.62 -9.99 -14.43
N ILE A 49 -13.00 -11.13 -14.17
CA ILE A 49 -11.68 -11.49 -14.69
C ILE A 49 -11.84 -12.76 -15.53
N LYS A 50 -11.39 -12.69 -16.78
CA LYS A 50 -11.36 -13.83 -17.71
C LYS A 50 -9.93 -14.30 -17.90
N LEU A 51 -9.69 -15.58 -17.68
CA LEU A 51 -8.47 -16.25 -18.10
C LEU A 51 -8.71 -16.90 -19.46
N ILE A 52 -7.99 -16.43 -20.47
CA ILE A 52 -8.14 -16.86 -21.85
C ILE A 52 -6.95 -17.76 -22.21
N GLY A 53 -7.24 -18.93 -22.74
CA GLY A 53 -6.25 -19.88 -23.18
C GLY A 53 -5.60 -19.46 -24.50
N ARG A 54 -4.53 -20.17 -24.92
CA ARG A 54 -3.77 -19.90 -26.16
C ARG A 54 -4.62 -19.86 -27.41
N ARG A 55 -5.74 -20.63 -27.45
CA ARG A 55 -6.67 -20.72 -28.60
C ARG A 55 -7.84 -19.73 -28.48
N GLY A 56 -7.76 -18.72 -27.61
CA GLY A 56 -8.82 -17.73 -27.41
C GLY A 56 -10.01 -18.19 -26.57
N SER A 57 -10.05 -19.44 -26.13
CA SER A 57 -11.15 -19.95 -25.27
C SER A 57 -11.04 -19.44 -23.86
N VAL A 58 -12.16 -19.02 -23.27
CA VAL A 58 -12.22 -18.65 -21.85
C VAL A 58 -12.09 -19.91 -21.00
N ARG A 59 -11.02 -20.01 -20.24
CA ARG A 59 -10.75 -21.13 -19.32
C ARG A 59 -11.36 -20.94 -17.95
N LYS A 60 -11.40 -19.70 -17.48
CA LYS A 60 -11.96 -19.36 -16.18
C LYS A 60 -12.55 -17.97 -16.23
N LEU A 61 -13.74 -17.83 -15.68
CA LEU A 61 -14.41 -16.57 -15.41
C LEU A 61 -14.55 -16.44 -13.89
N MET A 62 -14.08 -15.32 -13.35
CA MET A 62 -14.23 -14.98 -11.94
C MET A 62 -14.96 -13.65 -11.86
N GLN A 63 -16.06 -13.63 -11.13
CA GLN A 63 -16.73 -12.39 -10.74
C GLN A 63 -16.31 -12.06 -9.32
N PHE A 64 -16.19 -10.77 -9.01
CA PHE A 64 -15.83 -10.31 -7.68
C PHE A 64 -16.53 -9.01 -7.33
N ARG A 65 -16.68 -8.81 -6.03
CA ARG A 65 -17.05 -7.55 -5.42
C ARG A 65 -16.08 -7.30 -4.26
N GLY A 66 -15.79 -6.03 -3.98
CA GLY A 66 -14.88 -5.66 -2.90
C GLY A 66 -14.77 -4.16 -2.75
N THR A 67 -13.84 -3.75 -1.92
CA THR A 67 -13.51 -2.34 -1.73
C THR A 67 -12.25 -1.98 -2.49
N GLY A 68 -12.27 -0.81 -3.13
CA GLY A 68 -11.14 -0.21 -3.80
C GLY A 68 -10.58 0.98 -3.04
N TYR A 69 -9.38 1.36 -3.43
CA TYR A 69 -8.66 2.51 -2.91
C TYR A 69 -7.77 3.07 -4.02
N HIS A 70 -7.71 4.39 -4.12
CA HIS A 70 -6.85 5.05 -5.07
C HIS A 70 -6.10 6.20 -4.40
N ASP A 71 -4.79 6.19 -4.52
CA ASP A 71 -3.90 7.26 -4.10
C ASP A 71 -2.92 7.63 -5.21
N HIS A 72 -2.36 8.80 -5.10
CA HIS A 72 -1.31 9.31 -5.98
C HIS A 72 -0.21 9.97 -5.14
N ILE A 73 1.02 9.60 -5.41
CA ILE A 73 2.20 10.24 -4.82
C ILE A 73 2.94 10.97 -5.93
N SER A 74 3.08 12.28 -5.80
CA SER A 74 3.92 13.08 -6.66
C SER A 74 5.12 13.62 -5.86
N SER A 75 6.29 13.66 -6.51
CA SER A 75 7.49 14.22 -5.92
C SER A 75 8.40 14.74 -7.02
N GLU A 76 8.95 15.92 -6.80
CA GLU A 76 9.95 16.50 -7.70
C GLU A 76 11.31 15.81 -7.57
N ASN A 77 11.56 15.16 -6.46
CA ASN A 77 12.81 14.48 -6.15
C ASN A 77 12.75 12.98 -6.42
N VAL A 78 13.90 12.41 -6.77
CA VAL A 78 14.02 10.97 -6.99
C VAL A 78 14.00 10.26 -5.65
N HIS A 79 12.88 9.63 -5.30
CA HIS A 79 12.57 9.04 -4.00
C HIS A 79 13.66 8.15 -3.38
N TYR A 80 14.50 7.49 -4.19
CA TYR A 80 15.53 6.60 -3.64
C TYR A 80 16.76 7.33 -3.10
N ARG A 81 16.91 8.65 -3.37
CA ARG A 81 18.07 9.43 -2.90
C ARG A 81 17.85 9.98 -1.50
N ASP A 82 16.66 10.49 -1.23
CA ASP A 82 16.38 11.30 -0.05
C ASP A 82 15.51 10.59 0.98
N LEU A 83 14.75 9.58 0.57
CA LEU A 83 13.86 8.86 1.48
C LEU A 83 14.55 7.70 2.17
N GLY A 84 14.31 7.61 3.48
CA GLY A 84 14.55 6.40 4.27
C GLY A 84 13.58 5.26 3.89
N SER A 85 13.53 4.21 4.69
CA SER A 85 12.48 3.22 4.54
C SER A 85 11.12 3.83 4.88
N ARG A 86 10.10 3.41 4.15
CA ARG A 86 8.72 3.82 4.38
C ARG A 86 7.85 2.58 4.55
N MET A 87 6.95 2.66 5.50
CA MET A 87 5.84 1.73 5.57
C MET A 87 4.54 2.49 5.53
N TRP A 88 3.63 2.04 4.71
CA TRP A 88 2.29 2.60 4.61
C TRP A 88 1.27 1.49 4.45
N GLY A 89 0.04 1.79 4.76
CA GLY A 89 -1.02 0.83 4.59
C GLY A 89 -2.39 1.46 4.72
N ARG A 90 -3.39 0.60 4.48
CA ARG A 90 -4.80 0.96 4.57
C ARG A 90 -5.63 -0.20 5.07
N ALA A 91 -6.73 0.13 5.72
CA ALA A 91 -7.73 -0.82 6.16
C ALA A 91 -9.13 -0.22 6.10
N HIS A 92 -10.10 -1.03 5.71
CA HIS A 92 -11.50 -0.65 5.70
C HIS A 92 -12.21 -1.37 6.84
N PHE A 93 -12.72 -0.60 7.77
CA PHE A 93 -13.61 -1.05 8.83
C PHE A 93 -15.07 -0.82 8.39
N VAL A 94 -16.03 -1.28 9.17
CA VAL A 94 -17.45 -1.10 8.86
C VAL A 94 -17.80 0.39 8.82
N ASP A 95 -17.28 1.15 9.78
CA ASP A 95 -17.61 2.56 10.03
C ASP A 95 -16.49 3.56 9.70
N ALA A 96 -15.34 3.09 9.22
CA ALA A 96 -14.21 3.97 8.90
C ALA A 96 -13.25 3.32 7.88
N THR A 97 -12.49 4.16 7.20
CA THR A 97 -11.29 3.77 6.49
C THR A 97 -10.09 4.39 7.19
N VAL A 98 -9.05 3.60 7.39
CA VAL A 98 -7.78 4.06 7.95
C VAL A 98 -6.71 3.97 6.89
N VAL A 99 -5.94 5.04 6.75
CA VAL A 99 -4.71 5.09 5.97
C VAL A 99 -3.61 5.54 6.91
N PHE A 100 -2.46 4.94 6.84
CA PHE A 100 -1.34 5.29 7.72
C PHE A 100 -0.03 5.21 6.99
N ASP A 101 0.93 6.01 7.45
CA ASP A 101 2.31 5.89 7.02
C ASP A 101 3.29 6.08 8.17
N ARG A 102 4.48 5.56 7.95
CA ARG A 102 5.65 5.73 8.80
C ARG A 102 6.83 6.02 7.91
N LEU A 103 7.49 7.13 8.17
CA LEU A 103 8.77 7.50 7.58
C LEU A 103 9.87 7.25 8.61
N GLY A 104 10.93 6.54 8.24
CA GLY A 104 12.05 6.31 9.16
C GLY A 104 12.98 5.20 8.70
N GLY A 105 14.19 5.19 9.25
CA GLY A 105 15.15 4.12 9.05
C GLY A 105 14.68 2.79 9.65
N VAL A 106 15.16 1.67 9.10
CA VAL A 106 14.89 0.33 9.66
C VAL A 106 15.42 0.22 11.09
N GLN A 107 16.44 1.03 11.44
CA GLN A 107 17.04 1.03 12.77
C GLN A 107 16.31 1.94 13.76
N ASP A 108 15.45 2.83 13.27
CA ASP A 108 14.67 3.72 14.13
C ASP A 108 13.47 2.94 14.68
N ARG A 109 13.64 2.37 15.86
CA ARG A 109 12.51 1.69 16.55
C ARG A 109 11.35 2.65 16.77
N LYS A 110 11.66 3.89 17.10
CA LYS A 110 10.67 4.97 17.26
C LYS A 110 10.81 5.97 16.12
N ALA A 111 9.74 6.23 15.43
CA ALA A 111 9.67 7.19 14.33
C ALA A 111 8.34 7.95 14.40
N ALA A 112 8.27 9.06 13.71
CA ALA A 112 6.99 9.73 13.47
C ALA A 112 6.22 9.01 12.37
N GLY A 113 4.92 9.01 12.46
CA GLY A 113 3.99 8.50 11.46
C GLY A 113 2.72 9.33 11.44
N ASN A 114 1.92 9.15 10.41
CA ASN A 114 0.62 9.77 10.28
C ASN A 114 -0.46 8.70 10.19
N VAL A 115 -1.58 8.95 10.84
CA VAL A 115 -2.78 8.12 10.78
C VAL A 115 -3.93 9.00 10.30
N PHE A 116 -4.51 8.64 9.16
CA PHE A 116 -5.67 9.29 8.58
C PHE A 116 -6.90 8.44 8.84
N ILE A 117 -7.89 9.01 9.49
CA ILE A 117 -9.19 8.38 9.73
C ILE A 117 -10.21 9.05 8.81
N ILE A 118 -10.78 8.27 7.91
CA ILE A 118 -11.80 8.71 6.99
C ILE A 118 -13.14 8.13 7.45
N ARG A 119 -14.06 9.00 7.81
CA ARG A 119 -15.38 8.64 8.32
C ARG A 119 -16.40 9.69 7.93
N ASP A 120 -17.57 9.26 7.46
CA ASP A 120 -18.68 10.14 7.10
C ASP A 120 -18.27 11.30 6.17
N GLY A 121 -17.45 10.97 5.14
CA GLY A 121 -16.97 11.95 4.17
C GLY A 121 -15.96 12.98 4.73
N ARG A 122 -15.41 12.73 5.93
CA ARG A 122 -14.41 13.62 6.56
C ARG A 122 -13.11 12.88 6.80
N ILE A 123 -12.02 13.60 6.60
CA ILE A 123 -10.67 13.11 6.94
C ILE A 123 -10.20 13.82 8.20
N ALA A 124 -9.74 13.04 9.17
CA ALA A 124 -9.00 13.51 10.32
C ALA A 124 -7.57 12.97 10.23
N GLU A 125 -6.58 13.86 10.29
CA GLU A 125 -5.16 13.52 10.30
C GLU A 125 -4.63 13.61 11.72
N TYR A 126 -3.85 12.59 12.12
CA TYR A 126 -3.22 12.50 13.42
C TYR A 126 -1.74 12.20 13.26
N GLU A 127 -0.90 13.03 13.83
CA GLU A 127 0.50 12.69 14.06
C GLU A 127 0.57 11.63 15.16
N ALA A 128 1.35 10.59 14.95
CA ALA A 128 1.48 9.48 15.86
C ALA A 128 2.95 9.13 16.11
N GLY A 129 3.28 8.81 17.34
CA GLY A 129 4.47 8.03 17.63
C GLY A 129 4.30 6.64 17.07
N CYS A 130 5.32 6.12 16.41
CA CYS A 130 5.28 4.82 15.77
C CYS A 130 6.44 3.95 16.26
N GLU A 131 6.13 2.77 16.79
CA GLU A 131 7.11 1.77 17.18
C GLU A 131 7.02 0.56 16.26
N ALA A 132 8.18 0.16 15.70
CA ALA A 132 8.30 -1.03 14.86
C ALA A 132 9.15 -2.10 15.55
N SER A 133 8.66 -3.31 15.61
CA SER A 133 9.30 -4.43 16.32
C SER A 133 9.18 -5.76 15.56
N GLU A 134 9.79 -6.80 16.12
CA GLU A 134 9.75 -8.16 15.58
C GLU A 134 10.18 -8.24 14.12
N HIS A 135 11.32 -7.64 13.79
CA HIS A 135 11.82 -7.59 12.41
C HIS A 135 12.19 -8.98 11.87
N ARG A 136 11.82 -9.23 10.62
CA ARG A 136 12.18 -10.44 9.89
C ARG A 136 12.73 -10.10 8.51
N ARG A 137 13.78 -10.79 8.09
CA ARG A 137 14.28 -10.70 6.72
C ARG A 137 13.36 -11.46 5.78
N ASP A 138 12.97 -10.81 4.68
CA ASP A 138 12.30 -11.47 3.56
C ASP A 138 13.30 -12.23 2.67
N ARG A 139 12.81 -12.85 1.59
CA ARG A 139 13.66 -13.60 0.66
C ARG A 139 14.68 -12.73 -0.10
N TRP A 140 14.48 -11.42 -0.15
CA TRP A 140 15.40 -10.45 -0.73
C TRP A 140 16.33 -9.84 0.32
N GLY A 141 16.23 -10.27 1.58
CA GLY A 141 16.99 -9.75 2.71
C GLY A 141 16.51 -8.37 3.19
N LEU A 142 15.29 -7.92 2.81
CA LEU A 142 14.66 -6.74 3.40
C LEU A 142 14.30 -7.03 4.84
N ASN A 143 14.70 -6.14 5.75
CA ASN A 143 14.37 -6.27 7.17
C ASN A 143 13.00 -5.63 7.44
N VAL A 144 11.95 -6.43 7.37
CA VAL A 144 10.55 -5.99 7.42
C VAL A 144 10.02 -6.14 8.84
N PRO A 145 9.42 -5.09 9.45
CA PRO A 145 8.79 -5.22 10.75
C PRO A 145 7.56 -6.13 10.67
N ARG A 146 7.36 -6.93 11.72
CA ARG A 146 6.21 -7.84 11.86
C ARG A 146 5.15 -7.30 12.81
N ARG A 147 5.50 -6.25 13.54
CA ARG A 147 4.59 -5.52 14.40
C ARG A 147 4.90 -4.03 14.33
N ILE A 148 3.86 -3.23 14.20
CA ILE A 148 3.96 -1.79 14.20
C ILE A 148 2.78 -1.27 15.00
N ASP A 149 3.10 -0.44 15.98
CA ASP A 149 2.12 0.18 16.86
C ASP A 149 2.22 1.69 16.71
N PHE A 150 1.11 2.34 16.40
CA PHE A 150 0.97 3.79 16.35
C PHE A 150 0.17 4.25 17.56
N GLU A 151 0.62 5.34 18.18
CA GLU A 151 -0.09 5.97 19.29
C GLU A 151 -0.05 7.49 19.13
N THR A 152 -1.21 8.13 19.14
CA THR A 152 -1.33 9.58 19.07
C THR A 152 -1.36 10.21 20.46
N ALA A 153 -1.05 11.50 20.56
CA ALA A 153 -1.18 12.24 21.82
C ALA A 153 -2.61 12.21 22.38
N GLY A 154 -3.61 12.15 21.49
CA GLY A 154 -5.02 11.95 21.84
C GLY A 154 -5.35 10.51 22.30
N GLY A 155 -4.40 9.56 22.20
CA GLY A 155 -4.49 8.17 22.64
C GLY A 155 -5.27 7.27 21.69
N LEU A 156 -5.49 7.67 20.44
CA LEU A 156 -5.83 6.75 19.38
C LEU A 156 -4.68 5.74 19.25
N LYS A 157 -5.02 4.46 19.12
CA LYS A 157 -4.05 3.38 18.89
C LYS A 157 -4.37 2.62 17.63
N LEU A 158 -3.32 2.36 16.84
CA LEU A 158 -3.42 1.54 15.63
C LEU A 158 -2.32 0.49 15.67
N GLY A 159 -2.70 -0.77 15.80
CA GLY A 159 -1.82 -1.93 15.73
C GLY A 159 -1.85 -2.54 14.33
N VAL A 160 -0.67 -2.84 13.77
CA VAL A 160 -0.51 -3.44 12.45
C VAL A 160 0.38 -4.67 12.55
N ARG A 161 -0.15 -5.82 12.15
CA ARG A 161 0.57 -7.10 12.17
C ARG A 161 0.54 -7.76 10.78
N PRO A 162 1.62 -7.69 9.99
CA PRO A 162 1.73 -8.42 8.73
C PRO A 162 1.60 -9.93 8.92
N VAL A 163 0.64 -10.55 8.22
CA VAL A 163 0.36 -11.99 8.31
C VAL A 163 0.74 -12.74 7.03
N ASN A 164 0.51 -12.13 5.86
CA ASN A 164 0.76 -12.78 4.57
C ASN A 164 1.49 -11.86 3.62
N THR A 165 2.49 -12.39 2.90
CA THR A 165 3.16 -11.66 1.82
C THR A 165 2.41 -11.88 0.50
N VAL A 166 1.90 -10.80 -0.07
CA VAL A 166 1.24 -10.80 -1.39
C VAL A 166 2.29 -10.73 -2.51
N ARG A 167 3.26 -9.84 -2.34
CA ARG A 167 4.35 -9.65 -3.29
C ARG A 167 5.60 -9.23 -2.54
N SER A 168 6.74 -9.76 -2.97
CA SER A 168 8.05 -9.38 -2.48
C SER A 168 8.94 -9.04 -3.66
N GLY A 169 9.50 -7.86 -3.68
CA GLY A 169 10.44 -7.33 -4.65
C GLY A 169 11.76 -6.95 -4.02
N PHE A 170 12.73 -6.51 -4.85
CA PHE A 170 14.06 -6.15 -4.38
C PHE A 170 14.06 -5.01 -3.35
N SER A 171 13.17 -4.04 -3.49
CA SER A 171 13.09 -2.85 -2.63
C SER A 171 11.74 -2.69 -1.94
N ASP A 172 10.77 -3.55 -2.20
CA ASP A 172 9.43 -3.43 -1.65
C ASP A 172 8.80 -4.79 -1.31
N VAL A 173 7.96 -4.79 -0.29
CA VAL A 173 7.14 -5.93 0.09
C VAL A 173 5.70 -5.46 0.31
N LYS A 174 4.72 -6.11 -0.37
CA LYS A 174 3.29 -5.93 -0.11
C LYS A 174 2.76 -7.09 0.70
N MET A 175 1.98 -6.78 1.72
CA MET A 175 1.51 -7.74 2.70
C MET A 175 0.03 -7.52 3.00
N LEU A 176 -0.67 -8.61 3.32
CA LEU A 176 -1.91 -8.54 4.08
C LEU A 176 -1.54 -8.45 5.56
N SER A 177 -2.22 -7.58 6.29
CA SER A 177 -1.96 -7.35 7.71
C SER A 177 -3.26 -7.36 8.50
N GLU A 178 -3.24 -7.97 9.67
CA GLU A 178 -4.25 -7.73 10.68
C GLU A 178 -4.07 -6.32 11.23
N ILE A 179 -5.15 -5.56 11.29
CA ILE A 179 -5.15 -4.17 11.73
C ILE A 179 -6.19 -4.00 12.82
N GLU A 180 -5.72 -3.50 13.96
CA GLU A 180 -6.53 -3.19 15.13
C GLU A 180 -6.57 -1.67 15.32
N LEU A 181 -7.76 -1.11 15.48
CA LEU A 181 -7.99 0.31 15.69
C LEU A 181 -8.77 0.53 16.97
N ASP A 182 -8.24 1.35 17.85
CA ASP A 182 -8.91 1.88 19.03
C ASP A 182 -9.00 3.41 18.94
N LEU A 183 -10.23 3.92 18.82
CA LEU A 183 -10.52 5.36 18.74
C LEU A 183 -10.85 5.97 20.10
N LYS A 184 -10.58 5.25 21.20
CA LYS A 184 -10.99 5.63 22.57
C LYS A 184 -12.51 5.73 22.79
N ASP A 185 -13.30 5.12 21.94
CA ASP A 185 -14.75 5.06 22.11
C ASP A 185 -15.21 3.75 22.80
N GLY A 186 -14.29 3.07 23.46
CA GLY A 186 -14.51 1.79 24.15
C GLY A 186 -14.64 0.59 23.23
N LYS A 187 -14.38 0.76 21.92
CA LYS A 187 -14.47 -0.30 20.92
C LYS A 187 -13.16 -0.50 20.21
N THR A 188 -12.62 -1.70 20.26
CA THR A 188 -11.51 -2.12 19.43
C THR A 188 -12.06 -2.74 18.13
N ARG A 189 -11.68 -2.17 17.01
CA ARG A 189 -12.06 -2.64 15.68
C ARG A 189 -10.94 -3.46 15.10
N LYS A 190 -11.28 -4.58 14.43
CA LYS A 190 -10.29 -5.46 13.77
C LYS A 190 -10.70 -5.71 12.33
N THR A 191 -9.72 -5.69 11.44
CA THR A 191 -9.92 -6.02 10.03
C THR A 191 -8.60 -6.47 9.41
N VAL A 192 -8.67 -6.92 8.15
CA VAL A 192 -7.49 -7.19 7.34
C VAL A 192 -7.31 -6.04 6.36
N GLY A 193 -6.10 -5.49 6.34
CA GLY A 193 -5.72 -4.41 5.45
C GLY A 193 -4.53 -4.78 4.55
N LEU A 194 -4.21 -3.89 3.64
CA LEU A 194 -3.02 -3.97 2.80
C LEU A 194 -1.94 -3.06 3.36
N THR A 195 -0.74 -3.59 3.50
CA THR A 195 0.45 -2.81 3.89
C THR A 195 1.57 -2.99 2.87
N GLN A 196 2.38 -1.95 2.72
CA GLN A 196 3.56 -1.99 1.88
C GLN A 196 4.74 -1.41 2.64
N PHE A 197 5.82 -2.17 2.68
CA PHE A 197 7.13 -1.72 3.14
C PHE A 197 8.00 -1.45 1.92
N VAL A 198 8.67 -0.29 1.90
CA VAL A 198 9.58 0.12 0.82
C VAL A 198 10.90 0.57 1.44
N ASP A 199 12.01 0.02 0.96
CA ASP A 199 13.36 0.51 1.27
C ASP A 199 14.08 0.93 0.00
N PRO A 200 13.93 2.20 -0.42
CA PRO A 200 14.49 2.71 -1.66
C PRO A 200 16.02 2.85 -1.62
N ARG A 201 16.65 2.78 -0.43
CA ARG A 201 18.11 2.90 -0.29
C ARG A 201 18.87 1.84 -1.07
N ARG A 202 18.26 0.67 -1.29
CA ARG A 202 18.84 -0.38 -2.13
C ARG A 202 19.02 0.04 -3.58
N MET A 203 18.21 0.98 -4.08
CA MET A 203 18.32 1.53 -5.42
C MET A 203 19.41 2.61 -5.56
N ARG A 204 20.05 3.02 -4.45
CA ARG A 204 21.18 3.96 -4.48
C ARG A 204 22.41 3.36 -5.17
N ASN A 205 22.59 2.05 -5.06
CA ASN A 205 23.68 1.37 -5.75
C ASN A 205 23.34 1.22 -7.25
N PRO A 206 24.14 1.82 -8.17
CA PRO A 206 23.88 1.76 -9.59
C PRO A 206 23.80 0.34 -10.15
N PHE A 207 24.54 -0.60 -9.57
CA PHE A 207 24.53 -2.02 -9.96
C PHE A 207 23.13 -2.64 -9.82
N PHE A 208 22.32 -2.18 -8.88
CA PHE A 208 20.98 -2.74 -8.67
C PHE A 208 19.86 -1.96 -9.38
N ARG A 209 20.17 -0.81 -10.00
CA ARG A 209 19.16 -0.03 -10.75
C ARG A 209 18.61 -0.79 -11.94
N TRP A 210 19.46 -1.50 -12.64
CA TRP A 210 19.05 -2.31 -13.79
C TRP A 210 18.01 -3.37 -13.43
N ILE A 211 18.02 -3.91 -12.20
CA ILE A 211 17.02 -4.86 -11.72
C ILE A 211 15.64 -4.20 -11.59
N SER A 212 15.58 -2.93 -11.18
CA SER A 212 14.31 -2.19 -11.12
C SER A 212 13.80 -1.82 -12.51
N ASP A 213 14.71 -1.51 -13.43
CA ASP A 213 14.39 -1.16 -14.82
C ASP A 213 13.91 -2.39 -15.62
N LEU A 214 14.35 -3.56 -15.25
CA LEU A 214 13.86 -4.83 -15.84
C LEU A 214 12.36 -5.07 -15.64
N ARG A 215 11.74 -4.44 -14.64
CA ARG A 215 10.30 -4.57 -14.36
C ARG A 215 9.42 -3.76 -15.32
N ILE A 216 9.98 -2.72 -15.95
CA ILE A 216 9.27 -1.85 -16.87
C ILE A 216 9.93 -2.01 -18.24
N GLY A 217 9.63 -3.11 -18.92
CA GLY A 217 9.99 -3.24 -20.33
C GLY A 217 9.37 -2.08 -21.13
N LYS A 218 10.04 -1.63 -22.20
CA LYS A 218 9.60 -0.54 -23.11
C LYS A 218 8.14 -0.61 -23.60
N ARG A 219 7.39 -1.67 -23.27
CA ARG A 219 5.96 -1.87 -23.59
C ARG A 219 5.13 -2.34 -22.38
N GLY A 220 5.55 -2.03 -21.17
CA GLY A 220 4.86 -2.47 -19.96
C GLY A 220 4.97 -3.99 -19.70
N ARG A 221 5.81 -4.71 -20.42
CA ARG A 221 6.05 -6.15 -20.23
C ARG A 221 7.22 -6.32 -19.27
N SER A 222 6.98 -7.02 -18.17
CA SER A 222 8.06 -7.44 -17.29
C SER A 222 8.83 -8.61 -17.94
N PRO A 223 10.14 -8.54 -18.09
CA PRO A 223 10.93 -9.66 -18.63
C PRO A 223 11.06 -10.84 -17.66
N ILE A 224 10.55 -10.70 -16.42
CA ILE A 224 10.72 -11.70 -15.35
C ILE A 224 9.42 -12.49 -15.08
N PHE A 225 8.29 -12.16 -15.75
CA PHE A 225 7.01 -12.87 -15.57
C PHE A 225 6.41 -13.36 -16.86
#